data_172ce63e62b9c95aac1082286f190cfd
#
_entry.id   172ce63e62b9c95aac1082286f190cfd
#
_cell.length_a   1.000
_cell.length_b   1.000
_cell.length_c   1.000
_cell.angle_alpha   90.00
_cell.angle_beta   90.00
_cell.angle_gamma   90.00
#
_symmetry.space_group_name_H-M   'P 1'
#
loop_
_entity.id
_entity.type
_entity.pdbx_description
1 polymer ?
#
loop_
_entity_poly.entity_id
_entity_poly.type
_entity_poly.pdbx_seq_one_letter_code
_entity_poly.pdbx_strand_id
1 'polypeptide(L)'
;MANSFKLKTKANVGVTTTNIYVTPSGTTTTVIGITLANISGSGVNVGVGVTRASADDIKLLKNVPIAQGSSLEFMQGNKVVLEATDTLTVNSDTNSSIDVALTLLEMT
;
A
#
# COMPACT_ATOMS: atom_id res chain seq x y z
N MET A 1 -16.79 20.19 -3.56
CA MET A 1 -16.24 18.92 -3.09
C MET A 1 -16.33 17.89 -4.20
N ALA A 2 -15.24 17.25 -4.53
CA ALA A 2 -15.18 16.26 -5.60
C ALA A 2 -14.69 14.93 -5.07
N ASN A 3 -15.30 13.84 -5.54
CA ASN A 3 -14.89 12.47 -5.21
C ASN A 3 -14.36 11.83 -6.47
N SER A 4 -13.24 11.15 -6.36
CA SER A 4 -12.56 10.56 -7.49
C SER A 4 -11.99 9.20 -7.13
N PHE A 5 -12.44 8.17 -7.83
CA PHE A 5 -11.83 6.83 -7.69
C PHE A 5 -10.54 6.80 -8.49
N LYS A 6 -9.50 6.22 -7.91
CA LYS A 6 -8.19 6.12 -8.57
C LYS A 6 -7.54 4.78 -8.31
N LEU A 7 -6.74 4.36 -9.29
CA LEU A 7 -5.86 3.21 -9.17
C LEU A 7 -4.42 3.72 -9.15
N LYS A 8 -3.68 3.35 -8.12
CA LYS A 8 -2.25 3.62 -8.02
C LYS A 8 -1.50 2.32 -8.06
N THR A 9 -0.43 2.26 -8.83
CA THR A 9 0.34 1.04 -9.02
C THR A 9 1.82 1.30 -8.80
N LYS A 10 2.54 0.27 -8.38
CA LYS A 10 4.00 0.30 -8.29
C LYS A 10 4.52 -1.09 -8.60
N ALA A 11 5.43 -1.18 -9.55
CA ALA A 11 6.04 -2.44 -9.94
C ALA A 11 7.39 -2.60 -9.24
N ASN A 12 7.79 -3.86 -9.03
CA ASN A 12 9.13 -4.23 -8.59
C ASN A 12 9.53 -3.63 -7.24
N VAL A 13 8.60 -3.62 -6.29
CA VAL A 13 8.91 -3.18 -4.92
C VAL A 13 9.86 -4.19 -4.29
N GLY A 14 10.87 -3.70 -3.60
CA GLY A 14 11.92 -4.53 -3.02
C GLY A 14 12.12 -4.25 -1.53
N VAL A 15 13.36 -4.42 -1.07
CA VAL A 15 13.69 -4.31 0.36
C VAL A 15 13.64 -2.88 0.87
N THR A 16 13.74 -1.89 0.01
CA THR A 16 13.62 -0.49 0.39
C THR A 16 12.13 -0.14 0.54
N THR A 17 11.77 0.46 1.67
CA THR A 17 10.41 0.95 1.87
C THR A 17 10.08 1.99 0.80
N THR A 18 9.02 1.73 0.04
CA THR A 18 8.65 2.51 -1.12
C THR A 18 7.32 3.21 -0.88
N ASN A 19 7.26 4.51 -1.17
CA ASN A 19 6.02 5.26 -1.10
C ASN A 19 5.14 4.88 -2.29
N ILE A 20 3.97 4.34 -2.00
CA ILE A 20 3.00 3.96 -3.03
C ILE A 20 2.06 5.12 -3.32
N TYR A 21 1.65 5.84 -2.28
CA TYR A 21 0.70 6.93 -2.42
C TYR A 21 0.92 7.94 -1.30
N VAL A 22 1.01 9.20 -1.69
CA VAL A 22 1.07 10.34 -0.76
C VAL A 22 -0.24 11.11 -0.91
N THR A 23 -0.98 11.23 0.19
CA THR A 23 -2.26 11.95 0.15
C THR A 23 -2.02 13.43 -0.11
N PRO A 24 -2.62 14.00 -1.16
CA PRO A 24 -2.43 15.42 -1.44
C PRO A 24 -2.96 16.32 -0.32
N SER A 25 -2.42 17.51 -0.22
CA SER A 25 -2.94 18.49 0.72
C SER A 25 -4.38 18.86 0.36
N GLY A 26 -5.23 19.10 1.36
CA GLY A 26 -6.63 19.40 1.14
C GLY A 26 -7.48 18.19 0.74
N THR A 27 -6.92 16.99 0.81
CA THR A 27 -7.59 15.76 0.36
C THR A 27 -7.66 14.77 1.51
N THR A 28 -8.80 14.08 1.60
CA THR A 28 -8.96 12.89 2.45
C THR A 28 -9.16 11.70 1.52
N THR A 29 -8.44 10.62 1.78
CA THR A 29 -8.48 9.45 0.90
C THR A 29 -8.92 8.23 1.67
N THR A 30 -9.88 7.48 1.12
CA THR A 30 -10.26 6.18 1.65
C THR A 30 -9.60 5.11 0.79
N VAL A 31 -8.80 4.27 1.43
CA VAL A 31 -8.20 3.11 0.77
C VAL A 31 -9.24 1.99 0.72
N ILE A 32 -9.60 1.56 -0.47
CA ILE A 32 -10.64 0.56 -0.68
C ILE A 32 -10.05 -0.84 -0.72
N GLY A 33 -8.89 -0.99 -1.35
CA GLY A 33 -8.23 -2.29 -1.42
C GLY A 33 -6.79 -2.20 -1.84
N ILE A 34 -5.99 -3.15 -1.40
CA ILE A 34 -4.57 -3.27 -1.77
C ILE A 34 -4.32 -4.70 -2.20
N THR A 35 -3.74 -4.87 -3.38
CA THR A 35 -3.30 -6.18 -3.87
C THR A 35 -1.78 -6.17 -3.99
N LEU A 36 -1.14 -7.16 -3.39
CA LEU A 36 0.31 -7.36 -3.43
C LEU A 36 0.58 -8.68 -4.14
N ALA A 37 1.20 -8.63 -5.31
CA ALA A 37 1.48 -9.83 -6.10
C ALA A 37 2.96 -10.18 -6.02
N ASN A 38 3.27 -11.42 -5.67
CA ASN A 38 4.65 -11.91 -5.65
C ASN A 38 5.07 -12.31 -7.05
N ILE A 39 5.94 -11.50 -7.67
CA ILE A 39 6.45 -11.75 -9.02
C ILE A 39 7.84 -12.37 -9.02
N SER A 40 8.34 -12.78 -7.86
CA SER A 40 9.67 -13.39 -7.75
C SER A 40 9.60 -14.91 -7.91
N GLY A 41 10.77 -15.55 -7.94
CA GLY A 41 10.87 -17.00 -8.08
C GLY A 41 10.81 -17.76 -6.76
N SER A 42 10.45 -17.12 -5.67
CA SER A 42 10.38 -17.75 -4.34
C SER A 42 9.35 -17.02 -3.47
N GLY A 43 9.03 -17.59 -2.32
CA GLY A 43 8.17 -16.92 -1.35
C GLY A 43 8.85 -15.69 -0.77
N VAL A 44 8.07 -14.65 -0.47
CA VAL A 44 8.57 -13.40 0.11
C VAL A 44 7.71 -12.98 1.29
N ASN A 45 8.28 -12.19 2.17
CA ASN A 45 7.54 -11.55 3.27
C ASN A 45 7.37 -10.06 2.93
N VAL A 46 6.19 -9.54 3.19
CA VAL A 46 5.87 -8.15 2.83
C VAL A 46 5.41 -7.37 4.05
N GLY A 47 5.59 -6.06 3.97
CA GLY A 47 5.07 -5.11 4.93
C GLY A 47 4.34 -3.98 4.25
N VAL A 48 3.29 -3.50 4.88
CA VAL A 48 2.55 -2.30 4.45
C VAL A 48 2.42 -1.38 5.65
N GLY A 49 2.74 -0.12 5.46
CA GLY A 49 2.67 0.85 6.54
C GLY A 49 2.11 2.18 6.10
N VAL A 50 1.80 3.00 7.10
CA VAL A 50 1.38 4.39 6.88
C VAL A 50 2.32 5.29 7.67
N THR A 51 2.95 6.22 6.98
CA THR A 51 3.79 7.25 7.56
C THR A 51 2.97 8.52 7.69
N ARG A 52 2.96 9.10 8.88
CA ARG A 52 2.12 10.27 9.16
C ARG A 52 2.99 11.44 9.62
N ALA A 53 2.66 12.63 9.11
CA ALA A 53 3.44 13.83 9.42
C ALA A 53 3.24 14.33 10.86
N SER A 54 2.04 14.15 11.41
CA SER A 54 1.68 14.71 12.72
C SER A 54 1.08 13.69 13.67
N ALA A 55 1.35 12.40 13.43
CA ALA A 55 0.86 11.30 14.26
C ALA A 55 1.84 10.13 14.17
N ASP A 56 1.52 9.04 14.83
CA ASP A 56 2.39 7.86 14.84
C ASP A 56 2.39 7.14 13.50
N ASP A 57 3.56 6.75 13.04
CA ASP A 57 3.68 5.83 11.92
C ASP A 57 3.24 4.45 12.36
N ILE A 58 2.50 3.74 11.50
CA ILE A 58 1.97 2.43 11.85
C ILE A 58 2.28 1.40 10.76
N LYS A 59 2.18 0.13 11.13
CA LYS A 59 2.25 -0.99 10.20
C LYS A 59 0.87 -1.62 10.09
N LEU A 60 0.37 -1.75 8.86
CA LEU A 60 -0.85 -2.50 8.60
C LEU A 60 -0.54 -3.98 8.46
N LEU A 61 0.59 -4.32 7.83
CA LEU A 61 1.13 -5.67 7.73
C LEU A 61 2.62 -5.63 8.05
N LYS A 62 3.10 -6.65 8.75
CA LYS A 62 4.53 -6.79 9.01
C LYS A 62 4.94 -8.23 8.79
N ASN A 63 5.90 -8.44 7.86
CA ASN A 63 6.47 -9.76 7.58
C ASN A 63 5.41 -10.83 7.25
N VAL A 64 4.44 -10.48 6.43
CA VAL A 64 3.39 -11.41 6.02
C VAL A 64 3.87 -12.18 4.80
N PRO A 65 3.85 -13.53 4.82
CA PRO A 65 4.36 -14.31 3.71
C PRO A 65 3.39 -14.34 2.53
N ILE A 66 3.95 -14.23 1.33
CA ILE A 66 3.22 -14.45 0.08
C ILE A 66 3.96 -15.53 -0.71
N ALA A 67 3.27 -16.62 -1.03
CA ALA A 67 3.88 -17.72 -1.75
C ALA A 67 4.24 -17.30 -3.18
N GLN A 68 5.22 -17.99 -3.76
CA GLN A 68 5.62 -17.77 -5.15
C GLN A 68 4.40 -17.84 -6.08
N GLY A 69 4.27 -16.85 -6.96
CA GLY A 69 3.22 -16.82 -7.97
C GLY A 69 1.83 -16.51 -7.45
N SER A 70 1.70 -16.15 -6.16
CA SER A 70 0.40 -15.80 -5.60
C SER A 70 0.33 -14.32 -5.23
N SER A 71 -0.84 -13.90 -4.80
CA SER A 71 -1.06 -12.53 -4.38
C SER A 71 -1.78 -12.50 -3.04
N LEU A 72 -1.63 -11.39 -2.35
CA LEU A 72 -2.33 -11.10 -1.10
C LEU A 72 -3.23 -9.91 -1.33
N GLU A 73 -4.51 -10.10 -1.09
CA GLU A 73 -5.48 -9.02 -1.06
C GLU A 73 -5.92 -8.85 0.38
N PHE A 74 -5.68 -7.69 0.96
CA PHE A 74 -6.17 -7.45 2.31
C PHE A 74 -7.05 -6.20 2.31
N MET A 75 -7.61 -5.86 3.44
CA MET A 75 -8.61 -4.80 3.60
C MET A 75 -9.99 -5.19 3.12
N GLN A 76 -10.28 -6.47 3.07
CA GLN A 76 -11.63 -6.94 2.78
C GLN A 76 -12.57 -6.50 3.91
N GLY A 77 -13.51 -5.64 3.57
CA GLY A 77 -14.46 -5.13 4.54
C GLY A 77 -13.93 -4.08 5.50
N ASN A 78 -12.62 -3.87 5.55
CA ASN A 78 -12.00 -2.85 6.38
C ASN A 78 -11.45 -1.75 5.48
N LYS A 79 -11.63 -0.51 5.88
CA LYS A 79 -11.14 0.63 5.12
C LYS A 79 -10.19 1.43 5.99
N VAL A 80 -9.16 2.00 5.34
CA VAL A 80 -8.21 2.90 5.99
C VAL A 80 -8.42 4.28 5.38
N VAL A 81 -8.57 5.28 6.24
CA VAL A 81 -8.68 6.66 5.82
C VAL A 81 -7.33 7.32 5.99
N LEU A 82 -6.83 7.91 4.91
CA LEU A 82 -5.59 8.68 4.91
C LEU A 82 -5.94 10.16 4.91
N GLU A 83 -5.40 10.89 5.87
CA GLU A 83 -5.56 12.32 5.93
C GLU A 83 -4.46 13.01 5.12
N ALA A 84 -4.60 14.30 4.90
CA ALA A 84 -3.64 15.06 4.08
C ALA A 84 -2.20 14.77 4.53
N THR A 85 -1.33 14.52 3.57
CA THR A 85 0.10 14.20 3.71
C THR A 85 0.44 12.82 4.28
N ASP A 86 -0.54 12.02 4.69
CA ASP A 86 -0.28 10.63 5.06
C ASP A 86 0.21 9.84 3.85
N THR A 87 1.18 8.96 4.07
CA THR A 87 1.82 8.20 2.98
C THR A 87 1.65 6.70 3.21
N LEU A 88 1.16 5.99 2.20
CA LEU A 88 1.10 4.53 2.22
C LEU A 88 2.38 3.96 1.65
N THR A 89 3.02 3.04 2.37
CA THR A 89 4.30 2.45 1.98
C THR A 89 4.22 0.94 1.92
N VAL A 90 5.04 0.33 1.07
CA VAL A 90 5.18 -1.12 0.94
C VAL A 90 6.65 -1.49 0.87
N ASN A 91 7.01 -2.62 1.46
CA ASN A 91 8.34 -3.20 1.33
C ASN A 91 8.25 -4.73 1.34
N SER A 92 9.32 -5.38 0.90
CA SER A 92 9.44 -6.83 0.99
C SER A 92 10.83 -7.20 1.49
N ASP A 93 11.09 -8.49 1.66
CA ASP A 93 12.41 -8.98 2.05
C ASP A 93 13.26 -9.40 0.85
N THR A 94 12.78 -9.19 -0.37
CA THR A 94 13.45 -9.60 -1.60
C THR A 94 13.37 -8.48 -2.63
N ASN A 95 14.48 -8.22 -3.33
CA ASN A 95 14.52 -7.17 -4.35
C ASN A 95 13.59 -7.48 -5.51
N SER A 96 12.93 -6.45 -6.04
CA SER A 96 12.09 -6.52 -7.24
C SER A 96 11.09 -7.67 -7.19
N SER A 97 10.40 -7.82 -6.06
CA SER A 97 9.60 -9.02 -5.82
C SER A 97 8.09 -8.80 -5.81
N ILE A 98 7.64 -7.56 -5.64
CA ILE A 98 6.21 -7.28 -5.42
C ILE A 98 5.72 -6.22 -6.39
N ASP A 99 4.59 -6.52 -7.05
CA ASP A 99 3.80 -5.53 -7.76
C ASP A 99 2.61 -5.15 -6.88
N VAL A 100 2.31 -3.86 -6.81
CA VAL A 100 1.27 -3.32 -5.94
C VAL A 100 0.19 -2.64 -6.77
N ALA A 101 -1.07 -2.96 -6.46
CA ALA A 101 -2.23 -2.23 -6.99
C ALA A 101 -3.04 -1.71 -5.80
N LEU A 102 -3.28 -0.40 -5.79
CA LEU A 102 -3.99 0.29 -4.72
C LEU A 102 -5.21 0.98 -5.30
N THR A 103 -6.39 0.60 -4.83
CA THR A 103 -7.64 1.25 -5.22
C THR A 103 -8.08 2.19 -4.11
N LEU A 104 -8.37 3.42 -4.46
CA LEU A 104 -8.73 4.44 -3.47
C LEU A 104 -9.78 5.41 -3.99
N LEU A 105 -10.38 6.14 -3.05
CA LEU A 105 -11.31 7.23 -3.33
C LEU A 105 -10.76 8.50 -2.69
N GLU A 106 -10.48 9.50 -3.51
CA GLU A 106 -10.06 10.81 -3.02
C GLU A 106 -11.28 11.73 -2.89
N MET A 107 -11.34 12.41 -1.77
CA MET A 107 -12.41 13.39 -1.48
C MET A 107 -11.77 14.74 -1.20
N THR A 108 -12.13 15.72 -1.97
CA THR A 108 -11.60 17.09 -1.84
C THR A 108 -12.67 18.10 -1.47
#